data_6cc291dace6edb78271a21210f3e3df7
#
_entry.id   6cc291dace6edb78271a21210f3e3df7
#
_cell.length_a   1.000
_cell.length_b   1.000
_cell.length_c   1.000
_cell.angle_alpha   90.00
_cell.angle_beta   90.00
_cell.angle_gamma   90.00
#
_symmetry.space_group_name_H-M   'P 1'
#
loop_
_entity.id
_entity.type
_entity.pdbx_description
1 polymer ?
#
loop_
_entity_poly.entity_id
_entity_poly.type
_entity_poly.pdbx_seq_one_letter_code
_entity_poly.pdbx_strand_id
1 'polypeptide(L)'
;LFFSDETIKKFSKTSEEVFRPVQKNTAKSKVKLNVLYEDENVIFLNKPVGMLSQKANREDTSLVEYLIEYLLDSGQVTREELKTFHPAVCNRLDRNTSGIVAGGKTLSALQILNEMFRTRSLEKYYLCLVSGKIKDGQRICGYLKKNTKTNKVSVTKEKRETKEALPIETEYTPLFVSDHVTLLKVHLITGKTHQIRAHLAAIGHPIIGDYKYGDFKINEAYKKKYGLKTQLLHAYQLCFPDVELVKNLPNRQIIAPVPDLFKKICIDKGVNNNGCMEFKRSSGFDL
;
A
#
# COMPACT_ATOMS: atom_id res chain seq x y z
N LEU A 1 -17.78 -30.38 6.78
CA LEU A 1 -16.75 -30.36 7.82
C LEU A 1 -17.35 -29.59 9.00
N PHE A 2 -17.82 -30.32 10.02
CA PHE A 2 -18.34 -29.74 11.27
C PHE A 2 -17.16 -29.38 12.16
N PHE A 3 -17.10 -28.12 12.63
CA PHE A 3 -16.13 -27.72 13.63
C PHE A 3 -16.60 -28.25 15.01
N SER A 4 -15.66 -28.73 15.83
CA SER A 4 -15.98 -29.23 17.15
C SER A 4 -16.38 -28.09 18.11
N ASP A 5 -17.24 -28.37 19.08
CA ASP A 5 -17.73 -27.39 20.06
C ASP A 5 -16.62 -26.66 20.86
N GLU A 6 -15.44 -27.25 20.98
CA GLU A 6 -14.27 -26.59 21.58
C GLU A 6 -13.71 -25.45 20.68
N THR A 7 -13.81 -25.60 19.37
CA THR A 7 -13.36 -24.56 18.42
C THR A 7 -14.30 -23.36 18.47
N ILE A 8 -15.60 -23.59 18.60
CA ILE A 8 -16.61 -22.52 18.71
C ILE A 8 -16.46 -21.76 20.05
N LYS A 9 -16.19 -22.47 21.16
CA LYS A 9 -15.94 -21.84 22.47
C LYS A 9 -14.66 -21.01 22.53
N LYS A 10 -13.66 -21.34 21.71
CA LYS A 10 -12.40 -20.59 21.64
C LYS A 10 -12.57 -19.28 20.87
N PHE A 11 -13.49 -19.23 19.89
CA PHE A 11 -13.83 -18.01 19.16
C PHE A 11 -14.80 -17.10 19.93
N SER A 12 -15.69 -17.63 20.76
CA SER A 12 -16.60 -16.83 21.56
C SER A 12 -15.92 -16.11 22.76
N LYS A 13 -14.84 -16.68 23.32
CA LYS A 13 -14.07 -16.03 24.39
C LYS A 13 -13.19 -14.88 23.92
N THR A 14 -12.84 -14.83 22.62
CA THR A 14 -12.03 -13.74 22.05
C THR A 14 -12.84 -12.50 21.68
N SER A 15 -14.17 -12.61 21.56
CA SER A 15 -15.03 -11.48 21.18
C SER A 15 -15.43 -10.58 22.38
N GLU A 16 -15.49 -11.10 23.60
CA GLU A 16 -15.86 -10.31 24.78
C GLU A 16 -14.71 -9.48 25.39
N GLU A 17 -13.45 -9.86 25.17
CA GLU A 17 -12.29 -9.13 25.70
C GLU A 17 -11.84 -7.92 24.83
N VAL A 18 -12.41 -7.73 23.64
CA VAL A 18 -11.94 -6.72 22.66
C VAL A 18 -12.59 -5.34 22.87
N PHE A 19 -13.71 -5.26 23.63
CA PHE A 19 -14.41 -3.99 23.83
C PHE A 19 -14.43 -3.54 25.30
N ARG A 20 -13.28 -3.15 25.86
CA ARG A 20 -13.28 -2.16 26.94
C ARG A 20 -13.30 -0.77 26.32
N PRO A 21 -14.24 0.13 26.69
CA PRO A 21 -14.24 1.49 26.18
C PRO A 21 -12.92 2.17 26.58
N VAL A 22 -12.15 2.58 25.57
CA VAL A 22 -10.96 3.41 25.80
C VAL A 22 -11.45 4.71 26.45
N GLN A 23 -11.03 4.94 27.69
CA GLN A 23 -11.28 6.20 28.38
C GLN A 23 -10.79 7.35 27.50
N LYS A 24 -11.69 8.34 27.29
CA LYS A 24 -11.41 9.58 26.58
C LYS A 24 -10.27 10.31 27.26
N ASN A 25 -9.09 10.26 26.70
CA ASN A 25 -8.04 11.21 27.02
C ASN A 25 -7.67 11.98 25.75
N THR A 26 -7.89 13.28 25.82
CA THR A 26 -7.38 14.39 25.02
C THR A 26 -7.79 14.42 23.53
N ALA A 27 -8.26 15.60 23.11
CA ALA A 27 -8.59 15.96 21.73
C ALA A 27 -7.45 15.64 20.76
N LYS A 28 -7.44 14.40 20.24
CA LYS A 28 -6.65 14.06 19.07
C LYS A 28 -7.33 14.74 17.90
N SER A 29 -6.61 15.58 17.18
CA SER A 29 -7.05 16.11 15.90
C SER A 29 -7.56 14.95 15.05
N LYS A 30 -8.84 14.95 14.69
CA LYS A 30 -9.45 13.91 13.85
C LYS A 30 -8.61 13.82 12.57
N VAL A 31 -7.92 12.71 12.35
CA VAL A 31 -7.22 12.46 11.09
C VAL A 31 -8.29 12.32 10.01
N LYS A 32 -8.35 13.32 9.11
CA LYS A 32 -9.30 13.30 7.99
C LYS A 32 -8.83 12.22 7.00
N LEU A 33 -9.66 11.20 6.77
CA LEU A 33 -9.41 10.21 5.72
C LEU A 33 -9.44 10.88 4.35
N ASN A 34 -8.48 10.53 3.51
CA ASN A 34 -8.46 10.95 2.11
C ASN A 34 -9.13 9.85 1.28
N VAL A 35 -10.44 10.03 1.01
CA VAL A 35 -11.25 9.10 0.22
C VAL A 35 -11.05 9.42 -1.26
N LEU A 36 -10.64 8.42 -2.05
CA LEU A 36 -10.48 8.52 -3.50
C LEU A 36 -11.76 8.17 -4.25
N TYR A 37 -12.48 7.19 -3.74
CA TYR A 37 -13.79 6.76 -4.24
C TYR A 37 -14.51 6.01 -3.13
N GLU A 38 -15.82 6.14 -3.12
CA GLU A 38 -16.70 5.43 -2.20
C GLU A 38 -18.06 5.20 -2.84
N ASP A 39 -18.62 4.01 -2.63
CA ASP A 39 -20.01 3.68 -2.89
C ASP A 39 -20.60 2.87 -1.71
N GLU A 40 -21.74 2.22 -1.91
CA GLU A 40 -22.40 1.43 -0.87
C GLU A 40 -21.57 0.21 -0.42
N ASN A 41 -20.72 -0.33 -1.28
CA ASN A 41 -20.02 -1.60 -1.10
C ASN A 41 -18.54 -1.44 -0.80
N VAL A 42 -17.88 -0.47 -1.46
CA VAL A 42 -16.42 -0.32 -1.41
C VAL A 42 -15.99 1.08 -1.04
N ILE A 43 -14.78 1.20 -0.52
CA ILE A 43 -14.09 2.46 -0.27
C ILE A 43 -12.62 2.34 -0.66
N PHE A 44 -12.11 3.33 -1.39
CA PHE A 44 -10.69 3.44 -1.74
C PHE A 44 -10.10 4.67 -1.07
N LEU A 45 -9.03 4.44 -0.32
CA LEU A 45 -8.40 5.44 0.53
C LEU A 45 -6.98 5.74 0.05
N ASN A 46 -6.57 7.01 0.09
CA ASN A 46 -5.18 7.41 -0.11
C ASN A 46 -4.46 7.45 1.24
N LYS A 47 -3.80 6.36 1.60
CA LYS A 47 -3.07 6.25 2.86
C LYS A 47 -1.84 7.18 2.84
N PRO A 48 -1.66 8.08 3.81
CA PRO A 48 -0.44 8.86 3.92
C PRO A 48 0.76 8.02 4.39
N VAL A 49 1.98 8.56 4.22
CA VAL A 49 3.18 8.00 4.85
C VAL A 49 3.08 8.07 6.38
N GLY A 50 3.74 7.17 7.08
CA GLY A 50 3.75 7.11 8.55
C GLY A 50 2.56 6.38 9.18
N MET A 51 1.45 6.19 8.46
CA MET A 51 0.25 5.50 8.93
C MET A 51 0.36 3.98 8.69
N LEU A 52 -0.05 3.17 9.68
CA LEU A 52 -0.21 1.74 9.52
C LEU A 52 -1.48 1.43 8.73
N SER A 53 -1.45 0.43 7.84
CA SER A 53 -2.67 -0.08 7.19
C SER A 53 -3.54 -0.88 8.17
N GLN A 54 -2.90 -1.67 9.03
CA GLN A 54 -3.52 -2.46 10.11
C GLN A 54 -2.63 -2.40 11.34
N LYS A 55 -3.21 -2.55 12.54
CA LYS A 55 -2.46 -2.61 13.79
C LYS A 55 -1.37 -3.67 13.77
N ALA A 56 -0.22 -3.35 14.30
CA ALA A 56 0.84 -4.29 14.62
C ALA A 56 0.75 -4.72 16.10
N ASN A 57 0.34 -3.79 17.00
CA ASN A 57 0.12 -3.99 18.42
C ASN A 57 -1.26 -3.46 18.84
N ARG A 58 -1.77 -3.88 20.00
CA ARG A 58 -3.09 -3.45 20.51
C ARG A 58 -3.24 -1.93 20.63
N GLU A 59 -2.18 -1.24 20.98
CA GLU A 59 -2.15 0.22 21.22
C GLU A 59 -2.01 1.05 19.93
N ASP A 60 -1.67 0.41 18.81
CA ASP A 60 -1.52 1.11 17.54
C ASP A 60 -2.88 1.63 17.05
N THR A 61 -2.86 2.79 16.41
CA THR A 61 -3.96 3.26 15.58
C THR A 61 -3.58 3.06 14.11
N SER A 62 -4.46 2.48 13.32
CA SER A 62 -4.21 2.19 11.91
C SER A 62 -5.33 2.73 11.02
N LEU A 63 -5.15 2.61 9.72
CA LEU A 63 -6.15 3.03 8.73
C LEU A 63 -7.51 2.36 8.95
N VAL A 64 -7.54 1.11 9.46
CA VAL A 64 -8.78 0.39 9.75
C VAL A 64 -9.58 1.08 10.84
N GLU A 65 -8.95 1.52 11.93
CA GLU A 65 -9.64 2.24 13.01
C GLU A 65 -10.20 3.58 12.53
N TYR A 66 -9.44 4.32 11.72
CA TYR A 66 -9.92 5.55 11.12
C TYR A 66 -11.06 5.32 10.13
N LEU A 67 -11.04 4.21 9.38
CA LEU A 67 -12.13 3.82 8.50
C LEU A 67 -13.41 3.52 9.31
N ILE A 68 -13.31 2.74 10.38
CA ILE A 68 -14.47 2.42 11.23
C ILE A 68 -15.03 3.69 11.88
N GLU A 69 -14.17 4.58 12.39
CA GLU A 69 -14.59 5.87 12.96
C GLU A 69 -15.31 6.74 11.92
N TYR A 70 -14.78 6.81 10.70
CA TYR A 70 -15.38 7.52 9.59
C TYR A 70 -16.78 7.00 9.25
N LEU A 71 -16.95 5.69 9.15
CA LEU A 71 -18.25 5.07 8.83
C LEU A 71 -19.27 5.25 9.94
N LEU A 72 -18.85 5.22 11.21
CA LEU A 72 -19.69 5.52 12.38
C LEU A 72 -20.11 6.99 12.39
N ASP A 73 -19.17 7.91 12.19
CA ASP A 73 -19.43 9.36 12.20
C ASP A 73 -20.37 9.80 11.06
N SER A 74 -20.27 9.11 9.91
CA SER A 74 -21.14 9.37 8.75
C SER A 74 -22.49 8.63 8.80
N GLY A 75 -22.73 7.83 9.84
CA GLY A 75 -23.98 7.07 9.99
C GLY A 75 -24.13 5.88 9.02
N GLN A 76 -23.06 5.50 8.33
CA GLN A 76 -23.09 4.40 7.36
C GLN A 76 -23.02 3.02 8.04
N VAL A 77 -22.55 2.98 9.27
CA VAL A 77 -22.47 1.79 10.10
C VAL A 77 -22.84 2.15 11.52
N THR A 78 -23.58 1.28 12.19
CA THR A 78 -23.91 1.41 13.61
C THR A 78 -23.00 0.55 14.49
N ARG A 79 -22.93 0.85 15.79
CA ARG A 79 -22.17 0.02 16.74
C ARG A 79 -22.75 -1.39 16.88
N GLU A 80 -24.05 -1.56 16.62
CA GLU A 80 -24.71 -2.86 16.67
C GLU A 80 -24.28 -3.72 15.45
N GLU A 81 -24.26 -3.16 14.26
CA GLU A 81 -23.79 -3.84 13.05
C GLU A 81 -22.32 -4.27 13.18
N LEU A 82 -21.49 -3.45 13.84
CA LEU A 82 -20.09 -3.81 14.08
C LEU A 82 -19.90 -5.03 14.99
N LYS A 83 -20.92 -5.49 15.72
CA LYS A 83 -20.84 -6.75 16.47
C LYS A 83 -20.86 -7.99 15.56
N THR A 84 -21.45 -7.86 14.37
CA THR A 84 -21.63 -8.97 13.41
C THR A 84 -20.66 -8.89 12.24
N PHE A 85 -20.33 -7.69 11.79
CA PHE A 85 -19.43 -7.46 10.66
C PHE A 85 -18.57 -6.21 10.88
N HIS A 86 -17.28 -6.32 10.57
CA HIS A 86 -16.34 -5.20 10.60
C HIS A 86 -15.87 -4.86 9.19
N PRO A 87 -16.13 -3.65 8.68
CA PRO A 87 -15.48 -3.13 7.50
C PRO A 87 -13.95 -3.20 7.64
N ALA A 88 -13.26 -3.63 6.58
CA ALA A 88 -11.83 -3.86 6.64
C ALA A 88 -11.13 -3.52 5.32
N VAL A 89 -9.80 -3.40 5.39
CA VAL A 89 -8.97 -3.19 4.20
C VAL A 89 -8.51 -4.52 3.60
N CYS A 90 -8.49 -4.59 2.27
CA CYS A 90 -8.18 -5.80 1.49
C CYS A 90 -6.71 -5.89 1.09
N ASN A 91 -5.96 -4.78 1.14
CA ASN A 91 -4.52 -4.76 0.92
C ASN A 91 -3.80 -3.96 2.00
N ARG A 92 -2.51 -4.20 2.12
CA ARG A 92 -1.66 -3.49 3.07
C ARG A 92 -0.51 -2.82 2.34
N LEU A 93 -0.21 -1.62 2.78
CA LEU A 93 1.02 -0.90 2.44
C LEU A 93 1.92 -0.85 3.66
N ASP A 94 3.22 -0.80 3.44
CA ASP A 94 4.18 -0.52 4.52
C ASP A 94 3.82 0.81 5.20
N ARG A 95 4.20 1.00 6.47
CA ARG A 95 3.96 2.24 7.23
C ARG A 95 4.35 3.48 6.42
N ASN A 96 5.49 3.44 5.77
CA ASN A 96 6.08 4.56 5.03
C ASN A 96 5.82 4.53 3.52
N THR A 97 4.96 3.67 3.03
CA THR A 97 4.44 3.67 1.66
C THR A 97 3.09 4.37 1.65
N SER A 98 2.93 5.36 0.79
CA SER A 98 1.65 6.06 0.56
C SER A 98 0.84 5.43 -0.57
N GLY A 99 -0.42 5.84 -0.70
CA GLY A 99 -1.27 5.51 -1.84
C GLY A 99 -2.43 4.59 -1.52
N ILE A 100 -2.94 3.90 -2.53
CA ILE A 100 -4.25 3.25 -2.53
C ILE A 100 -4.32 2.08 -1.57
N VAL A 101 -5.30 2.15 -0.67
CA VAL A 101 -5.77 1.03 0.13
C VAL A 101 -7.25 0.82 -0.16
N ALA A 102 -7.60 -0.39 -0.60
CA ALA A 102 -8.97 -0.80 -0.88
C ALA A 102 -9.63 -1.37 0.37
N GLY A 103 -10.87 -1.00 0.63
CA GLY A 103 -11.68 -1.51 1.73
C GLY A 103 -13.04 -1.98 1.26
N GLY A 104 -13.56 -3.04 1.91
CA GLY A 104 -14.94 -3.51 1.75
C GLY A 104 -15.79 -2.99 2.91
N LYS A 105 -16.93 -2.37 2.58
CA LYS A 105 -17.93 -1.89 3.52
C LYS A 105 -18.97 -2.95 3.86
N THR A 106 -19.13 -3.94 2.97
CA THR A 106 -19.99 -5.10 3.14
C THR A 106 -19.18 -6.39 3.13
N LEU A 107 -19.72 -7.46 3.71
CA LEU A 107 -19.07 -8.77 3.72
C LEU A 107 -18.81 -9.29 2.30
N SER A 108 -19.81 -9.17 1.41
CA SER A 108 -19.69 -9.57 0.01
C SER A 108 -18.58 -8.82 -0.71
N ALA A 109 -18.54 -7.49 -0.59
CA ALA A 109 -17.49 -6.67 -1.19
C ALA A 109 -16.10 -7.02 -0.66
N LEU A 110 -15.98 -7.24 0.65
CA LEU A 110 -14.73 -7.66 1.28
C LEU A 110 -14.24 -9.00 0.75
N GLN A 111 -15.14 -9.98 0.59
CA GLN A 111 -14.82 -11.30 0.02
C GLN A 111 -14.36 -11.19 -1.44
N ILE A 112 -15.10 -10.45 -2.28
CA ILE A 112 -14.78 -10.27 -3.70
C ILE A 112 -13.44 -9.55 -3.87
N LEU A 113 -13.21 -8.44 -3.15
CA LEU A 113 -11.94 -7.72 -3.21
C LEU A 113 -10.77 -8.59 -2.74
N ASN A 114 -10.91 -9.29 -1.61
CA ASN A 114 -9.88 -10.20 -1.11
C ASN A 114 -9.55 -11.31 -2.12
N GLU A 115 -10.57 -11.85 -2.80
CA GLU A 115 -10.38 -12.84 -3.84
C GLU A 115 -9.63 -12.26 -5.04
N MET A 116 -9.96 -11.05 -5.49
CA MET A 116 -9.21 -10.37 -6.56
C MET A 116 -7.74 -10.16 -6.20
N PHE A 117 -7.44 -9.74 -4.96
CA PHE A 117 -6.06 -9.60 -4.48
C PHE A 117 -5.35 -10.97 -4.40
N ARG A 118 -6.03 -12.01 -3.97
CA ARG A 118 -5.50 -13.38 -3.82
C ARG A 118 -5.20 -14.01 -5.16
N THR A 119 -6.12 -13.92 -6.12
CA THR A 119 -5.99 -14.47 -7.47
C THR A 119 -5.15 -13.60 -8.39
N ARG A 120 -4.86 -12.35 -7.98
CA ARG A 120 -4.13 -11.36 -8.78
C ARG A 120 -4.89 -10.98 -10.05
N SER A 121 -6.22 -11.01 -10.02
CA SER A 121 -7.06 -10.60 -11.14
C SER A 121 -7.13 -9.08 -11.31
N LEU A 122 -6.70 -8.31 -10.31
CA LEU A 122 -6.50 -6.87 -10.39
C LEU A 122 -4.99 -6.53 -10.54
N GLU A 123 -4.70 -5.45 -11.25
CA GLU A 123 -3.34 -4.97 -11.45
C GLU A 123 -3.01 -3.84 -10.46
N LYS A 124 -1.77 -3.86 -9.96
CA LYS A 124 -1.27 -2.91 -8.97
C LYS A 124 -0.05 -2.19 -9.49
N TYR A 125 -0.17 -0.88 -9.67
CA TYR A 125 0.93 -0.04 -10.13
C TYR A 125 1.40 0.91 -9.05
N TYR A 126 2.71 1.02 -8.93
CA TYR A 126 3.38 1.91 -7.99
C TYR A 126 4.24 2.90 -8.76
N LEU A 127 4.44 4.08 -8.20
CA LEU A 127 5.50 5.00 -8.60
C LEU A 127 6.61 4.96 -7.56
N CYS A 128 7.86 4.92 -8.02
CA CYS A 128 9.01 5.05 -7.14
C CYS A 128 10.18 5.78 -7.82
N LEU A 129 10.92 6.55 -7.03
CA LEU A 129 12.16 7.17 -7.47
C LEU A 129 13.34 6.34 -6.95
N VAL A 130 14.15 5.81 -7.86
CA VAL A 130 15.29 4.96 -7.53
C VAL A 130 16.61 5.65 -7.82
N SER A 131 17.66 5.21 -7.15
CA SER A 131 19.04 5.63 -7.40
C SER A 131 19.59 5.00 -8.68
N GLY A 132 20.32 5.78 -9.46
CA GLY A 132 20.99 5.33 -10.67
C GLY A 132 20.12 5.39 -11.92
N LYS A 133 20.72 4.99 -13.04
CA LYS A 133 20.17 5.07 -14.37
C LYS A 133 19.63 3.72 -14.83
N ILE A 134 18.33 3.63 -15.05
CA ILE A 134 17.65 2.48 -15.66
C ILE A 134 17.07 2.94 -16.99
N LYS A 135 17.58 2.42 -18.12
CA LYS A 135 17.15 2.83 -19.44
C LYS A 135 15.93 2.07 -19.94
N ASP A 136 15.86 0.78 -19.64
CA ASP A 136 14.89 -0.13 -20.21
C ASP A 136 13.97 -0.72 -19.14
N GLY A 137 12.71 -0.96 -19.52
CA GLY A 137 11.77 -1.70 -18.68
C GLY A 137 12.14 -3.18 -18.62
N GLN A 138 11.86 -3.81 -17.49
CA GLN A 138 12.18 -5.22 -17.28
C GLN A 138 11.19 -5.88 -16.32
N ARG A 139 10.91 -7.16 -16.58
CA ARG A 139 10.26 -8.07 -15.65
C ARG A 139 11.33 -8.86 -14.90
N ILE A 140 11.39 -8.71 -13.59
CA ILE A 140 12.35 -9.36 -12.71
C ILE A 140 11.68 -10.40 -11.83
N CYS A 141 12.30 -11.55 -11.72
CA CYS A 141 11.83 -12.69 -10.92
C CYS A 141 12.89 -13.06 -9.88
N GLY A 142 12.45 -13.63 -8.77
CA GLY A 142 13.34 -14.10 -7.73
C GLY A 142 12.60 -14.82 -6.61
N TYR A 143 13.30 -15.07 -5.53
CA TYR A 143 12.76 -15.67 -4.32
C TYR A 143 13.03 -14.77 -3.13
N LEU A 144 12.01 -14.52 -2.32
CA LEU A 144 12.07 -13.66 -1.16
C LEU A 144 12.05 -14.47 0.11
N LYS A 145 13.09 -14.30 0.92
CA LYS A 145 13.21 -14.90 2.26
C LYS A 145 13.05 -13.80 3.32
N LYS A 146 12.20 -14.04 4.29
CA LYS A 146 11.99 -13.11 5.42
C LYS A 146 12.85 -13.51 6.61
N ASN A 147 13.62 -12.57 7.13
CA ASN A 147 14.25 -12.70 8.44
C ASN A 147 13.28 -12.17 9.49
N THR A 148 12.71 -13.05 10.31
CA THR A 148 11.69 -12.70 11.30
C THR A 148 12.24 -11.82 12.44
N LYS A 149 13.53 -12.01 12.82
CA LYS A 149 14.17 -11.22 13.90
C LYS A 149 14.39 -9.76 13.52
N THR A 150 14.82 -9.49 12.28
CA THR A 150 15.10 -8.13 11.80
C THR A 150 13.96 -7.52 10.99
N ASN A 151 12.94 -8.32 10.69
CA ASN A 151 11.86 -7.97 9.76
C ASN A 151 12.40 -7.46 8.39
N LYS A 152 13.62 -7.87 8.01
CA LYS A 152 14.20 -7.64 6.67
C LYS A 152 13.87 -8.81 5.76
N VAL A 153 13.82 -8.54 4.47
CA VAL A 153 13.74 -9.59 3.44
C VAL A 153 14.98 -9.52 2.57
N SER A 154 15.43 -10.69 2.10
CA SER A 154 16.49 -10.82 1.09
C SER A 154 15.91 -11.44 -0.16
N VAL A 155 16.47 -11.08 -1.31
CA VAL A 155 16.09 -11.62 -2.62
C VAL A 155 17.23 -12.47 -3.14
N THR A 156 16.92 -13.67 -3.64
CA THR A 156 17.85 -14.58 -4.30
C THR A 156 17.31 -14.98 -5.67
N LYS A 157 18.18 -15.30 -6.61
CA LYS A 157 17.79 -15.79 -7.94
C LYS A 157 17.38 -17.27 -7.90
N GLU A 158 17.90 -18.05 -6.97
CA GLU A 158 17.71 -19.48 -6.89
C GLU A 158 16.91 -19.89 -5.65
N LYS A 159 16.05 -20.89 -5.83
CA LYS A 159 15.22 -21.47 -4.76
C LYS A 159 16.04 -22.32 -3.77
N ARG A 160 17.27 -22.68 -4.11
CA ARG A 160 18.06 -23.74 -3.47
C ARG A 160 18.33 -23.59 -1.98
N GLU A 161 18.20 -22.39 -1.42
CA GLU A 161 18.73 -22.15 -0.07
C GLU A 161 17.72 -22.31 1.07
N THR A 162 16.42 -22.34 0.81
CA THR A 162 15.44 -22.60 1.88
C THR A 162 14.04 -22.96 1.35
N LYS A 163 13.39 -23.94 2.03
CA LYS A 163 11.98 -24.31 1.80
C LYS A 163 11.00 -23.15 2.02
N GLU A 164 11.42 -22.06 2.68
CA GLU A 164 10.58 -20.91 3.07
C GLU A 164 10.64 -19.73 2.09
N ALA A 165 11.48 -19.80 1.05
CA ALA A 165 11.61 -18.71 0.09
C ALA A 165 10.39 -18.67 -0.85
N LEU A 166 9.71 -17.51 -0.89
CA LEU A 166 8.51 -17.31 -1.69
C LEU A 166 8.87 -16.70 -3.05
N PRO A 167 8.32 -17.22 -4.16
CA PRO A 167 8.54 -16.63 -5.48
C PRO A 167 7.96 -15.23 -5.54
N ILE A 168 8.73 -14.33 -6.13
CA ILE A 168 8.35 -12.93 -6.33
C ILE A 168 8.56 -12.53 -7.79
N GLU A 169 7.69 -11.64 -8.25
CA GLU A 169 7.69 -11.15 -9.60
C GLU A 169 7.26 -9.67 -9.62
N THR A 170 8.08 -8.86 -10.26
CA THR A 170 7.92 -7.41 -10.36
C THR A 170 8.30 -6.98 -11.77
N GLU A 171 7.47 -6.15 -12.39
CA GLU A 171 7.79 -5.53 -13.68
C GLU A 171 7.91 -4.02 -13.47
N TYR A 172 8.84 -3.39 -14.17
CA TYR A 172 8.98 -1.95 -14.11
C TYR A 172 9.24 -1.34 -15.48
N THR A 173 8.75 -0.12 -15.63
CA THR A 173 8.95 0.71 -16.83
C THR A 173 9.50 2.07 -16.38
N PRO A 174 10.64 2.54 -16.95
CA PRO A 174 11.14 3.88 -16.70
C PRO A 174 10.20 4.91 -17.31
N LEU A 175 9.77 5.90 -16.51
CA LEU A 175 8.99 7.04 -16.95
C LEU A 175 9.87 8.27 -17.18
N PHE A 176 10.97 8.37 -16.43
CA PHE A 176 11.98 9.40 -16.56
C PHE A 176 13.34 8.83 -16.18
N VAL A 177 14.37 9.18 -16.94
CA VAL A 177 15.74 8.67 -16.75
C VAL A 177 16.72 9.83 -16.72
N SER A 178 17.53 9.89 -15.68
CA SER A 178 18.71 10.76 -15.60
C SER A 178 19.95 9.94 -15.23
N ASP A 179 21.13 10.56 -15.19
CA ASP A 179 22.35 9.84 -14.81
C ASP A 179 22.39 9.41 -13.35
N HIS A 180 21.57 10.05 -12.49
CA HIS A 180 21.61 9.83 -11.04
C HIS A 180 20.35 9.19 -10.47
N VAL A 181 19.20 9.37 -11.13
CA VAL A 181 17.91 8.87 -10.65
C VAL A 181 17.03 8.42 -11.80
N THR A 182 16.15 7.47 -11.54
CA THR A 182 15.12 7.03 -12.47
C THR A 182 13.76 7.02 -11.76
N LEU A 183 12.73 7.61 -12.37
CA LEU A 183 11.35 7.44 -11.97
C LEU A 183 10.79 6.20 -12.65
N LEU A 184 10.32 5.25 -11.86
CA LEU A 184 9.75 3.99 -12.35
C LEU A 184 8.25 3.93 -12.10
N LYS A 185 7.50 3.40 -13.08
CA LYS A 185 6.19 2.78 -12.88
C LYS A 185 6.41 1.28 -12.69
N VAL A 186 5.98 0.76 -11.55
CA VAL A 186 6.22 -0.62 -11.15
C VAL A 186 4.90 -1.38 -11.12
N HIS A 187 4.77 -2.44 -11.90
CA HIS A 187 3.68 -3.40 -11.83
C HIS A 187 4.03 -4.48 -10.80
N LEU A 188 3.29 -4.50 -9.69
CA LEU A 188 3.48 -5.47 -8.61
C LEU A 188 2.66 -6.74 -8.89
N ILE A 189 3.23 -7.72 -9.58
CA ILE A 189 2.57 -8.97 -9.95
C ILE A 189 2.31 -9.83 -8.72
N THR A 190 3.34 -10.10 -7.91
CA THR A 190 3.19 -10.70 -6.57
C THR A 190 3.24 -9.61 -5.51
N GLY A 191 2.64 -9.83 -4.33
CA GLY A 191 2.55 -8.81 -3.27
C GLY A 191 3.11 -9.30 -1.93
N LYS A 192 4.43 -9.52 -1.85
CA LYS A 192 5.09 -9.92 -0.59
C LYS A 192 5.64 -8.71 0.16
N THR A 193 5.80 -8.86 1.47
CA THR A 193 6.32 -7.81 2.35
C THR A 193 7.60 -7.22 1.81
N HIS A 194 7.67 -5.88 1.70
CA HIS A 194 8.81 -5.12 1.18
C HIS A 194 9.28 -5.52 -0.23
N GLN A 195 8.48 -6.24 -1.02
CA GLN A 195 8.93 -6.86 -2.28
C GLN A 195 9.58 -5.84 -3.22
N ILE A 196 8.89 -4.77 -3.61
CA ILE A 196 9.43 -3.75 -4.54
C ILE A 196 10.76 -3.21 -4.01
N ARG A 197 10.81 -2.86 -2.72
CA ARG A 197 11.97 -2.27 -2.05
C ARG A 197 13.19 -3.18 -2.10
N ALA A 198 13.02 -4.45 -1.73
CA ALA A 198 14.10 -5.44 -1.73
C ALA A 198 14.49 -5.85 -3.15
N HIS A 199 13.52 -5.96 -4.06
CA HIS A 199 13.78 -6.41 -5.44
C HIS A 199 14.59 -5.36 -6.21
N LEU A 200 14.21 -4.07 -6.14
CA LEU A 200 14.95 -2.99 -6.78
C LEU A 200 16.34 -2.78 -6.16
N ALA A 201 16.46 -2.93 -4.84
CA ALA A 201 17.77 -2.90 -4.17
C ALA A 201 18.67 -4.06 -4.62
N ALA A 202 18.13 -5.27 -4.83
CA ALA A 202 18.89 -6.44 -5.26
C ALA A 202 19.45 -6.31 -6.68
N ILE A 203 18.82 -5.49 -7.54
CA ILE A 203 19.34 -5.16 -8.89
C ILE A 203 20.22 -3.92 -8.92
N GLY A 204 20.61 -3.36 -7.75
CA GLY A 204 21.49 -2.21 -7.63
C GLY A 204 20.82 -0.83 -7.74
N HIS A 205 19.49 -0.77 -7.78
CA HIS A 205 18.71 0.47 -7.90
C HIS A 205 17.75 0.68 -6.72
N PRO A 206 18.27 0.89 -5.50
CA PRO A 206 17.42 1.06 -4.32
C PRO A 206 16.55 2.32 -4.40
N ILE A 207 15.39 2.26 -3.75
CA ILE A 207 14.47 3.39 -3.67
C ILE A 207 15.07 4.48 -2.78
N ILE A 208 15.03 5.72 -3.24
CA ILE A 208 15.51 6.89 -2.51
C ILE A 208 14.62 7.12 -1.28
N GLY A 209 15.26 7.40 -0.13
CA GLY A 209 14.59 7.55 1.17
C GLY A 209 14.31 6.22 1.88
N ASP A 210 14.70 5.09 1.32
CA ASP A 210 14.57 3.78 1.97
C ASP A 210 15.77 3.50 2.89
N TYR A 211 15.62 3.77 4.19
CA TYR A 211 16.69 3.52 5.18
C TYR A 211 16.91 2.04 5.51
N LYS A 212 16.07 1.13 4.97
CA LYS A 212 16.18 -0.30 5.23
C LYS A 212 16.94 -1.05 4.14
N TYR A 213 16.76 -0.65 2.88
CA TYR A 213 17.31 -1.30 1.70
C TYR A 213 18.12 -0.35 0.82
N GLY A 214 18.06 0.95 1.07
CA GLY A 214 18.69 1.98 0.26
C GLY A 214 20.11 2.35 0.69
N ASP A 215 20.69 3.27 -0.06
CA ASP A 215 21.99 3.86 0.23
C ASP A 215 21.86 4.96 1.30
N PHE A 216 22.60 4.81 2.38
CA PHE A 216 22.55 5.74 3.52
C PHE A 216 23.04 7.15 3.14
N LYS A 217 24.11 7.28 2.34
CA LYS A 217 24.67 8.57 1.97
C LYS A 217 23.72 9.36 1.08
N ILE A 218 23.11 8.69 0.11
CA ILE A 218 22.09 9.28 -0.77
C ILE A 218 20.88 9.71 0.08
N ASN A 219 20.39 8.86 0.97
CA ASN A 219 19.23 9.16 1.81
C ASN A 219 19.48 10.36 2.74
N GLU A 220 20.66 10.49 3.36
CA GLU A 220 21.01 11.65 4.18
C GLU A 220 21.11 12.94 3.36
N ALA A 221 21.62 12.89 2.12
CA ALA A 221 21.63 14.04 1.23
C ALA A 221 20.19 14.51 0.88
N TYR A 222 19.28 13.57 0.59
CA TYR A 222 17.87 13.90 0.32
C TYR A 222 17.15 14.38 1.58
N LYS A 223 17.45 13.82 2.75
CA LYS A 223 16.93 14.30 4.03
C LYS A 223 17.38 15.73 4.32
N LYS A 224 18.66 16.04 4.12
CA LYS A 224 19.20 17.41 4.32
C LYS A 224 18.57 18.41 3.33
N LYS A 225 18.44 18.04 2.06
CA LYS A 225 17.94 18.95 1.01
C LYS A 225 16.43 19.14 1.04
N TYR A 226 15.66 18.07 1.28
CA TYR A 226 14.20 18.06 1.10
C TYR A 226 13.41 17.72 2.37
N GLY A 227 14.07 17.36 3.45
CA GLY A 227 13.42 16.82 4.65
C GLY A 227 12.85 15.40 4.46
N LEU A 228 13.34 14.66 3.44
CA LEU A 228 12.84 13.32 3.14
C LEU A 228 13.23 12.33 4.24
N LYS A 229 12.24 11.69 4.86
CA LYS A 229 12.43 10.71 5.95
C LYS A 229 11.96 9.30 5.60
N THR A 230 11.32 9.13 4.47
CA THR A 230 10.67 7.87 4.07
C THR A 230 10.93 7.56 2.59
N GLN A 231 10.80 6.29 2.20
CA GLN A 231 10.98 5.86 0.81
C GLN A 231 10.01 6.57 -0.14
N LEU A 232 10.51 7.02 -1.28
CA LEU A 232 9.72 7.54 -2.38
C LEU A 232 9.06 6.37 -3.14
N LEU A 233 8.05 5.77 -2.50
CA LEU A 233 7.24 4.66 -3.01
C LEU A 233 5.78 4.97 -2.76
N HIS A 234 4.97 4.93 -3.82
CA HIS A 234 3.57 5.30 -3.79
C HIS A 234 2.73 4.27 -4.56
N ALA A 235 1.72 3.67 -3.90
CA ALA A 235 0.72 2.81 -4.52
C ALA A 235 -0.21 3.69 -5.36
N TYR A 236 0.12 3.83 -6.64
CA TYR A 236 -0.38 4.86 -7.53
C TYR A 236 -1.71 4.51 -8.16
N GLN A 237 -1.86 3.25 -8.67
CA GLN A 237 -3.01 2.87 -9.49
C GLN A 237 -3.41 1.42 -9.23
N LEU A 238 -4.72 1.18 -9.12
CA LEU A 238 -5.34 -0.14 -9.19
C LEU A 238 -6.21 -0.21 -10.43
N CYS A 239 -6.04 -1.27 -11.25
CA CYS A 239 -6.90 -1.57 -12.38
C CYS A 239 -7.67 -2.85 -12.10
N PHE A 240 -8.97 -2.81 -12.35
CA PHE A 240 -9.89 -3.89 -12.03
C PHE A 240 -10.38 -4.61 -13.29
N PRO A 241 -10.63 -5.94 -13.19
CA PRO A 241 -11.31 -6.67 -14.24
C PRO A 241 -12.77 -6.20 -14.39
N ASP A 242 -13.45 -6.70 -15.41
CA ASP A 242 -14.88 -6.43 -15.62
C ASP A 242 -15.72 -7.25 -14.65
N VAL A 243 -16.07 -6.64 -13.51
CA VAL A 243 -16.90 -7.26 -12.48
C VAL A 243 -17.90 -6.24 -11.93
N GLU A 244 -19.09 -6.72 -11.57
CA GLU A 244 -20.22 -5.92 -11.10
C GLU A 244 -19.86 -4.99 -9.93
N LEU A 245 -19.04 -5.48 -8.97
CA LEU A 245 -18.65 -4.71 -7.77
C LEU A 245 -18.01 -3.37 -8.08
N VAL A 246 -17.33 -3.24 -9.20
CA VAL A 246 -16.56 -2.04 -9.58
C VAL A 246 -17.01 -1.43 -10.91
N LYS A 247 -18.21 -1.78 -11.39
CA LYS A 247 -18.76 -1.30 -12.66
C LYS A 247 -18.88 0.23 -12.74
N ASN A 248 -19.10 0.87 -11.60
CA ASN A 248 -19.25 2.32 -11.51
C ASN A 248 -17.90 3.08 -11.45
N LEU A 249 -16.78 2.37 -11.35
CA LEU A 249 -15.48 3.02 -11.35
C LEU A 249 -15.13 3.56 -12.74
N PRO A 250 -14.74 4.83 -12.87
CA PRO A 250 -14.27 5.40 -14.13
C PRO A 250 -13.13 4.54 -14.72
N ASN A 251 -13.31 4.09 -15.97
CA ASN A 251 -12.35 3.20 -16.65
C ASN A 251 -11.91 1.98 -15.83
N ARG A 252 -12.71 1.56 -14.85
CA ARG A 252 -12.39 0.45 -13.92
C ARG A 252 -11.03 0.60 -13.23
N GLN A 253 -10.69 1.81 -12.86
CA GLN A 253 -9.42 2.09 -12.19
C GLN A 253 -9.57 3.14 -11.08
N ILE A 254 -8.69 3.07 -10.10
CA ILE A 254 -8.48 4.09 -9.08
C ILE A 254 -7.06 4.61 -9.21
N ILE A 255 -6.91 5.92 -9.17
CA ILE A 255 -5.61 6.60 -9.19
C ILE A 255 -5.49 7.48 -7.95
N ALA A 256 -4.40 7.32 -7.21
CA ALA A 256 -4.08 8.18 -6.07
C ALA A 256 -3.17 9.34 -6.49
N PRO A 257 -3.45 10.57 -6.05
CA PRO A 257 -2.56 11.69 -6.31
C PRO A 257 -1.20 11.46 -5.64
N VAL A 258 -0.13 11.74 -6.38
CA VAL A 258 1.25 11.61 -5.88
C VAL A 258 1.48 12.64 -4.78
N PRO A 259 2.10 12.27 -3.64
CA PRO A 259 2.37 13.21 -2.55
C PRO A 259 3.23 14.41 -2.98
N ASP A 260 2.94 15.61 -2.47
CA ASP A 260 3.59 16.88 -2.88
C ASP A 260 5.12 16.84 -2.73
N LEU A 261 5.62 16.26 -1.63
CA LEU A 261 7.08 16.12 -1.45
C LEU A 261 7.69 15.21 -2.53
N PHE A 262 7.01 14.14 -2.90
CA PHE A 262 7.45 13.26 -3.99
C PHE A 262 7.47 14.02 -5.31
N LYS A 263 6.36 14.71 -5.66
CA LYS A 263 6.29 15.57 -6.86
C LYS A 263 7.42 16.60 -6.89
N LYS A 264 7.59 17.35 -5.80
CA LYS A 264 8.63 18.38 -5.66
C LYS A 264 10.02 17.82 -5.96
N ILE A 265 10.35 16.66 -5.37
CA ILE A 265 11.65 16.01 -5.59
C ILE A 265 11.80 15.58 -7.05
N CYS A 266 10.78 15.00 -7.66
CA CYS A 266 10.82 14.59 -9.06
C CYS A 266 11.03 15.78 -10.01
N ILE A 267 10.30 16.88 -9.80
CA ILE A 267 10.43 18.10 -10.59
C ILE A 267 11.85 18.69 -10.47
N ASP A 268 12.41 18.75 -9.26
CA ASP A 268 13.78 19.23 -9.02
C ASP A 268 14.85 18.31 -9.67
N LYS A 269 14.50 17.07 -9.97
CA LYS A 269 15.34 16.12 -10.72
C LYS A 269 15.13 16.15 -12.23
N GLY A 270 14.27 17.03 -12.73
CA GLY A 270 14.02 17.21 -14.16
C GLY A 270 12.78 16.50 -14.68
N VAL A 271 12.02 15.79 -13.85
CA VAL A 271 10.71 15.25 -14.23
C VAL A 271 9.75 16.41 -14.41
N ASN A 272 9.40 16.75 -15.65
CA ASN A 272 8.45 17.82 -15.93
C ASN A 272 7.02 17.25 -16.13
N ASN A 273 6.02 18.07 -15.84
CA ASN A 273 4.61 17.70 -15.97
C ASN A 273 4.22 17.35 -17.41
N ASN A 274 4.96 17.84 -18.43
CA ASN A 274 4.70 17.54 -19.83
C ASN A 274 5.29 16.20 -20.28
N GLY A 275 6.28 15.66 -19.55
CA GLY A 275 6.94 14.39 -19.84
C GLY A 275 6.42 13.19 -19.07
N CYS A 276 5.61 13.41 -18.03
CA CYS A 276 5.09 12.32 -17.21
C CYS A 276 3.58 12.45 -17.05
N MET A 277 2.82 11.70 -17.84
CA MET A 277 1.34 11.69 -17.82
C MET A 277 0.77 11.30 -16.45
N GLU A 278 1.48 10.47 -15.69
CA GLU A 278 1.11 10.07 -14.34
C GLU A 278 1.04 11.25 -13.37
N PHE A 279 1.91 12.25 -13.52
CA PHE A 279 1.84 13.47 -12.72
C PHE A 279 0.68 14.38 -13.12
N LYS A 280 0.30 14.43 -14.41
CA LYS A 280 -0.89 15.16 -14.89
C LYS A 280 -2.16 14.54 -14.33
N ARG A 281 -2.35 13.21 -14.47
CA ARG A 281 -3.53 12.50 -13.98
C ARG A 281 -3.74 12.63 -12.47
N SER A 282 -2.65 12.79 -11.70
CA SER A 282 -2.73 12.94 -10.24
C SER A 282 -3.05 14.36 -9.77
N SER A 283 -3.10 15.35 -10.66
CA SER A 283 -3.34 16.76 -10.29
C SER A 283 -4.81 17.18 -10.29
N GLY A 284 -5.74 16.30 -10.70
CA GLY A 284 -7.18 16.61 -10.67
C GLY A 284 -7.61 17.76 -11.61
N PHE A 285 -6.73 18.23 -12.46
CA PHE A 285 -7.00 19.24 -13.49
C PHE A 285 -7.03 18.54 -14.84
N ASP A 286 -8.13 17.87 -15.14
CA ASP A 286 -8.56 17.67 -16.52
C ASP A 286 -9.71 18.66 -16.77
N LEU A 287 -9.45 19.64 -17.62
CA LEU A 287 -10.45 20.48 -18.28
C LEU A 287 -11.28 19.62 -19.24
#